data_140d1ff03d769f53f3f50ffebcb2053c
#
_entry.id   140d1ff03d769f53f3f50ffebcb2053c
#
_cell.length_a   1.000
_cell.length_b   1.000
_cell.length_c   1.000
_cell.angle_alpha   90.00
_cell.angle_beta   90.00
_cell.angle_gamma   90.00
#
_symmetry.space_group_name_H-M   'P 1'
#
loop_
_entity.id
_entity.type
_entity.pdbx_description
1 polymer ?
#
loop_
_entity_poly.entity_id
_entity_poly.type
_entity_poly.pdbx_seq_one_letter_code
_entity_poly.pdbx_strand_id
1 'polypeptide(L)'
;MLIFAKMCVNLHPNLNSSRLMRHLKTLIILLAGLSLTASCLKGSDNEATLYSDAAIISFSLGKLNCYTKTVTSTGADSIVKSSFTASGYTFHIDQVNHRIYNTDSLPYGTDVKHVPVTLSTYHNGVVFIQNIDSEDTLSYYNSADSIDFSVPRKFVVFSSDGDGRSEYTVSVNVHQEQSGVFRWEQRAAGDYPTHPLDAQYLGENIKQYLGHSSVEMYALSVDNMLMVSRDNGATWQEDLLDEDAAMLPTQDLSLISYYMDDVAENTDYVLLVGNRSTESYPQESIAMVWRKIVDNDEYAPKGQWVYMGHLSDLRYALPRMENLAIAKYDDCVVAIGGKGLGGCSLTPYEVMYESRDEGITWKPSTRFYFPDLEELATEHPIIDMTSDESYLWLNCANTGQVWRGLLNTILWRYE
;
A
#
# COMPACT_ATOMS: atom_id res chain seq x y z
N MET A 1 -64.29 26.58 48.78
CA MET A 1 -63.81 27.72 49.58
C MET A 1 -64.70 28.11 50.76
N LEU A 2 -65.72 27.28 51.12
CA LEU A 2 -66.68 27.60 52.24
C LEU A 2 -66.62 26.62 53.42
N ILE A 3 -65.81 25.57 53.39
CA ILE A 3 -65.73 24.55 54.46
C ILE A 3 -64.56 24.84 55.45
N PHE A 4 -63.59 25.65 55.09
CA PHE A 4 -62.45 25.96 55.95
C PHE A 4 -62.66 27.14 56.93
N ALA A 5 -63.75 27.91 56.81
CA ALA A 5 -64.07 29.05 57.66
C ALA A 5 -64.81 28.76 59.01
N LYS A 6 -65.26 27.47 59.20
CA LYS A 6 -66.03 27.08 60.45
C LYS A 6 -65.18 26.29 61.48
N MET A 7 -63.92 26.08 61.27
CA MET A 7 -63.04 25.27 62.14
C MET A 7 -62.10 26.09 63.01
N CYS A 8 -62.18 27.46 63.00
CA CYS A 8 -61.24 28.33 63.71
C CYS A 8 -61.84 28.99 64.96
N VAL A 9 -63.00 28.54 65.49
CA VAL A 9 -63.66 29.29 66.59
C VAL A 9 -63.55 28.62 67.97
N ASN A 10 -62.90 27.54 68.20
CA ASN A 10 -62.72 26.94 69.55
C ASN A 10 -61.25 26.45 69.78
N LEU A 11 -60.36 27.36 69.99
CA LEU A 11 -59.05 27.07 70.62
C LEU A 11 -58.68 28.08 71.62
N HIS A 12 -58.58 27.61 72.87
CA HIS A 12 -58.24 28.40 74.12
C HIS A 12 -56.95 29.21 73.95
N PRO A 13 -56.86 30.36 74.64
CA PRO A 13 -55.79 31.33 74.47
C PRO A 13 -54.58 30.98 75.31
N ASN A 14 -53.80 29.99 74.99
CA ASN A 14 -52.48 29.80 75.62
C ASN A 14 -51.55 28.90 74.76
N LEU A 15 -51.25 29.30 73.52
CA LEU A 15 -50.13 28.78 72.75
C LEU A 15 -49.48 29.93 72.00
N ASN A 16 -48.17 30.12 72.27
CA ASN A 16 -47.33 31.14 71.69
C ASN A 16 -47.64 31.43 70.22
N SER A 17 -48.38 32.50 69.97
CA SER A 17 -48.82 32.95 68.63
C SER A 17 -47.67 33.08 67.61
N SER A 18 -46.42 33.26 68.07
CA SER A 18 -45.24 33.37 67.22
C SER A 18 -44.75 32.06 66.67
N ARG A 19 -44.94 30.92 67.38
CA ARG A 19 -44.58 29.61 66.86
C ARG A 19 -45.61 29.04 65.86
N LEU A 20 -46.88 29.27 66.16
CA LEU A 20 -47.94 28.86 65.25
C LEU A 20 -47.88 29.60 63.89
N MET A 21 -47.60 30.94 63.95
CA MET A 21 -47.41 31.71 62.72
C MET A 21 -46.14 31.30 61.92
N ARG A 22 -45.07 30.84 62.59
CA ARG A 22 -43.89 30.30 61.87
C ARG A 22 -44.21 28.98 61.16
N HIS A 23 -44.93 28.11 61.84
CA HIS A 23 -45.33 26.85 61.22
C HIS A 23 -46.35 26.99 60.10
N LEU A 24 -47.26 27.99 60.24
CA LEU A 24 -48.22 28.30 59.18
C LEU A 24 -47.51 28.92 57.94
N LYS A 25 -46.53 29.80 58.14
CA LYS A 25 -45.74 30.40 57.08
C LYS A 25 -44.86 29.27 56.34
N THR A 26 -44.25 28.36 57.08
CA THR A 26 -43.53 27.27 56.51
C THR A 26 -44.43 26.29 55.76
N LEU A 27 -45.62 26.03 56.27
CA LEU A 27 -46.57 25.15 55.58
C LEU A 27 -47.10 25.79 54.28
N ILE A 28 -47.35 27.10 54.25
CA ILE A 28 -47.78 27.86 53.08
C ILE A 28 -46.65 27.92 52.04
N ILE A 29 -45.39 28.05 52.45
CA ILE A 29 -44.22 28.02 51.55
C ILE A 29 -44.03 26.64 51.01
N LEU A 30 -44.20 25.56 51.76
CA LEU A 30 -44.13 24.19 51.35
C LEU A 30 -45.26 23.83 50.39
N LEU A 31 -46.50 24.26 50.63
CA LEU A 31 -47.63 24.09 49.71
C LEU A 31 -47.46 24.88 48.42
N ALA A 32 -46.93 26.12 48.48
CA ALA A 32 -46.60 26.90 47.29
C ALA A 32 -45.44 26.28 46.49
N GLY A 33 -44.46 25.67 47.16
CA GLY A 33 -43.38 24.90 46.53
C GLY A 33 -43.90 23.63 45.79
N LEU A 34 -44.84 22.90 46.37
CA LEU A 34 -45.47 21.74 45.76
C LEU A 34 -46.37 22.10 44.56
N SER A 35 -47.01 23.25 44.56
CA SER A 35 -47.86 23.71 43.45
C SER A 35 -47.02 24.20 42.26
N LEU A 36 -45.78 24.65 42.49
CA LEU A 36 -44.86 25.04 41.40
C LEU A 36 -44.23 23.80 40.69
N THR A 37 -44.08 22.68 41.38
CA THR A 37 -43.58 21.45 40.75
C THR A 37 -44.66 20.69 39.99
N ALA A 38 -45.94 20.87 40.29
CA ALA A 38 -47.02 20.29 39.53
C ALA A 38 -47.32 20.99 38.20
N SER A 39 -46.80 22.22 37.99
CA SER A 39 -47.00 22.99 36.76
C SER A 39 -46.07 22.55 35.61
N CYS A 40 -45.02 21.72 35.88
CA CYS A 40 -44.16 21.19 34.85
C CYS A 40 -44.60 19.82 34.32
N LEU A 41 -45.72 19.28 34.80
CA LEU A 41 -46.24 18.01 34.32
C LEU A 41 -47.47 18.20 33.38
N LYS A 42 -47.61 19.36 32.75
CA LYS A 42 -48.41 19.47 31.55
C LYS A 42 -47.52 18.96 30.42
N GLY A 43 -47.51 17.62 30.24
CA GLY A 43 -47.03 17.01 29.01
C GLY A 43 -47.72 17.76 27.86
N SER A 44 -46.94 18.34 26.97
CA SER A 44 -47.43 18.54 25.64
C SER A 44 -47.81 17.13 25.16
N ASP A 45 -49.07 16.92 24.88
CA ASP A 45 -49.50 15.76 24.07
C ASP A 45 -48.93 15.93 22.65
N ASN A 46 -47.58 15.95 22.53
CA ASN A 46 -46.92 15.61 21.30
C ASN A 46 -46.99 14.08 21.28
N GLU A 47 -48.08 13.55 20.77
CA GLU A 47 -48.09 12.19 20.29
C GLU A 47 -46.87 12.05 19.39
N ALA A 48 -45.89 11.24 19.80
CA ALA A 48 -44.71 11.00 19.00
C ALA A 48 -45.22 10.39 17.68
N THR A 49 -45.02 11.08 16.58
CA THR A 49 -45.38 10.55 15.27
C THR A 49 -44.55 9.30 15.04
N LEU A 50 -45.23 8.14 15.05
CA LEU A 50 -44.59 6.85 14.78
C LEU A 50 -44.62 6.59 13.26
N TYR A 51 -43.61 5.96 12.76
CA TYR A 51 -43.39 5.72 11.34
C TYR A 51 -43.11 4.24 11.12
N SER A 52 -43.63 3.67 10.04
CA SER A 52 -43.44 2.27 9.64
C SER A 52 -42.14 2.00 8.85
N ASP A 53 -41.37 3.03 8.57
CA ASP A 53 -40.13 2.88 7.82
C ASP A 53 -39.02 2.25 8.69
N ALA A 54 -38.46 1.14 8.21
CA ALA A 54 -37.39 0.39 8.88
C ALA A 54 -36.14 0.37 8.00
N ALA A 55 -35.37 1.47 7.97
CA ALA A 55 -34.19 1.57 7.11
C ALA A 55 -32.94 2.07 7.85
N ILE A 56 -31.77 1.50 7.54
CA ILE A 56 -30.46 2.05 7.93
C ILE A 56 -30.09 3.12 6.89
N ILE A 57 -29.80 4.34 7.34
CA ILE A 57 -29.48 5.49 6.48
C ILE A 57 -28.01 5.92 6.57
N SER A 58 -27.31 5.54 7.63
CA SER A 58 -25.87 5.73 7.72
C SER A 58 -25.21 4.54 8.40
N PHE A 59 -23.98 4.24 7.99
CA PHE A 59 -23.16 3.20 8.58
C PHE A 59 -21.69 3.60 8.46
N SER A 60 -20.97 3.54 9.55
CA SER A 60 -19.52 3.86 9.58
C SER A 60 -18.81 3.06 10.65
N LEU A 61 -17.51 2.88 10.48
CA LEU A 61 -16.66 2.20 11.45
C LEU A 61 -15.85 3.22 12.25
N GLY A 62 -15.54 2.86 13.49
CA GLY A 62 -14.69 3.65 14.38
C GLY A 62 -13.20 3.40 14.17
N LYS A 63 -12.43 3.54 15.26
CA LYS A 63 -10.99 3.24 15.27
C LYS A 63 -10.77 1.74 15.33
N LEU A 64 -9.93 1.21 14.41
CA LEU A 64 -9.62 -0.20 14.27
C LEU A 64 -8.16 -0.48 14.62
N ASN A 65 -7.89 -1.68 15.13
CA ASN A 65 -6.54 -2.22 15.25
C ASN A 65 -6.16 -2.97 13.97
N CYS A 66 -4.86 -2.97 13.67
CA CYS A 66 -4.28 -3.72 12.57
C CYS A 66 -3.06 -4.49 13.09
N TYR A 67 -2.93 -5.76 12.73
CA TYR A 67 -1.84 -6.65 13.13
C TYR A 67 -1.10 -7.12 11.90
N THR A 68 0.13 -6.63 11.69
CA THR A 68 0.96 -7.00 10.55
C THR A 68 2.15 -7.84 10.99
N LYS A 69 2.44 -8.91 10.25
CA LYS A 69 3.65 -9.70 10.45
C LYS A 69 4.85 -8.92 9.91
N THR A 70 5.93 -8.95 10.65
CA THR A 70 7.22 -8.37 10.28
C THR A 70 8.34 -9.24 10.82
N VAL A 71 9.55 -9.02 10.32
CA VAL A 71 10.75 -9.71 10.81
C VAL A 71 11.57 -8.69 11.60
N THR A 72 12.04 -9.08 12.77
CA THR A 72 12.93 -8.25 13.58
C THR A 72 14.31 -8.12 12.93
N SER A 73 15.11 -7.17 13.39
CA SER A 73 16.52 -7.03 12.96
C SER A 73 17.39 -8.26 13.22
N THR A 74 16.91 -9.20 14.04
CA THR A 74 17.57 -10.48 14.36
C THR A 74 17.00 -11.66 13.57
N GLY A 75 16.11 -11.41 12.58
CA GLY A 75 15.51 -12.45 11.75
C GLY A 75 14.32 -13.21 12.39
N ALA A 76 13.85 -12.79 13.58
CA ALA A 76 12.73 -13.46 14.23
C ALA A 76 11.38 -12.88 13.78
N ASP A 77 10.37 -13.74 13.60
CA ASP A 77 9.00 -13.33 13.33
C ASP A 77 8.46 -12.45 14.46
N SER A 78 7.80 -11.37 14.09
CA SER A 78 7.17 -10.43 15.01
C SER A 78 5.82 -9.98 14.48
N ILE A 79 4.94 -9.55 15.40
CA ILE A 79 3.65 -8.94 15.03
C ILE A 79 3.66 -7.49 15.53
N VAL A 80 3.53 -6.56 14.58
CA VAL A 80 3.36 -5.13 14.89
C VAL A 80 1.88 -4.83 14.98
N LYS A 81 1.48 -4.21 16.10
CA LYS A 81 0.15 -3.66 16.28
C LYS A 81 0.16 -2.18 15.94
N SER A 82 -0.69 -1.79 15.03
CA SER A 82 -1.01 -0.39 14.70
C SER A 82 -2.51 -0.13 14.86
N SER A 83 -2.94 1.09 14.69
CA SER A 83 -4.36 1.43 14.67
C SER A 83 -4.60 2.59 13.72
N PHE A 84 -5.77 2.59 13.09
CA PHE A 84 -6.19 3.64 12.16
C PHE A 84 -7.67 3.97 12.37
N THR A 85 -8.09 5.15 11.89
CA THR A 85 -9.49 5.56 11.92
C THR A 85 -10.17 5.13 10.63
N ALA A 86 -11.23 4.32 10.74
CA ALA A 86 -11.91 3.77 9.57
C ALA A 86 -13.07 4.63 9.06
N SER A 87 -13.28 5.83 9.61
CA SER A 87 -14.34 6.76 9.16
C SER A 87 -14.18 7.25 7.72
N GLY A 88 -12.96 7.20 7.16
CA GLY A 88 -12.68 7.53 5.76
C GLY A 88 -13.11 6.47 4.75
N TYR A 89 -13.38 5.23 5.20
CA TYR A 89 -13.84 4.15 4.34
C TYR A 89 -15.35 4.25 4.16
N THR A 90 -15.78 4.53 2.93
CA THR A 90 -17.19 4.71 2.60
C THR A 90 -17.91 3.37 2.55
N PHE A 91 -19.05 3.27 3.26
CA PHE A 91 -19.96 2.14 3.17
C PHE A 91 -21.10 2.47 2.21
N HIS A 92 -21.29 1.59 1.26
CA HIS A 92 -22.44 1.63 0.37
C HIS A 92 -23.64 0.94 1.04
N ILE A 93 -24.77 1.63 1.08
CA ILE A 93 -26.03 1.09 1.62
C ILE A 93 -26.97 0.85 0.44
N ASP A 94 -27.08 -0.41 0.05
CA ASP A 94 -28.03 -0.85 -0.98
C ASP A 94 -29.38 -1.14 -0.33
N GLN A 95 -30.29 -0.17 -0.43
CA GLN A 95 -31.63 -0.25 0.13
C GLN A 95 -32.54 -1.25 -0.60
N VAL A 96 -32.21 -1.58 -1.85
CA VAL A 96 -33.04 -2.50 -2.66
C VAL A 96 -32.73 -3.96 -2.30
N ASN A 97 -31.43 -4.28 -2.18
CA ASN A 97 -30.99 -5.64 -1.85
C ASN A 97 -30.70 -5.81 -0.35
N HIS A 98 -30.90 -4.77 0.45
CA HIS A 98 -30.63 -4.73 1.88
C HIS A 98 -29.19 -5.18 2.22
N ARG A 99 -28.20 -4.59 1.56
CA ARG A 99 -26.78 -4.90 1.76
C ARG A 99 -26.01 -3.64 2.14
N ILE A 100 -25.08 -3.80 3.08
CA ILE A 100 -24.15 -2.74 3.48
C ILE A 100 -22.73 -3.29 3.38
N TYR A 101 -21.86 -2.60 2.65
CA TYR A 101 -20.48 -3.03 2.45
C TYR A 101 -19.56 -1.84 2.11
N ASN A 102 -18.30 -1.96 2.46
CA ASN A 102 -17.30 -0.99 2.03
C ASN A 102 -16.83 -1.32 0.61
N THR A 103 -16.74 -0.29 -0.23
CA THR A 103 -16.25 -0.38 -1.63
C THR A 103 -14.73 -0.52 -1.66
N ASP A 104 -14.04 0.26 -0.80
CA ASP A 104 -12.60 0.15 -0.62
C ASP A 104 -12.33 -0.82 0.55
N SER A 105 -11.52 -1.85 0.33
CA SER A 105 -11.18 -2.80 1.37
C SER A 105 -10.32 -2.16 2.47
N LEU A 106 -10.56 -2.54 3.72
CA LEU A 106 -9.72 -2.14 4.85
C LEU A 106 -8.31 -2.73 4.73
N PRO A 107 -7.28 -2.16 5.39
CA PRO A 107 -5.92 -2.67 5.38
C PRO A 107 -5.80 -4.14 5.78
N TYR A 108 -4.85 -4.86 5.17
CA TYR A 108 -4.49 -6.22 5.57
C TYR A 108 -4.14 -6.29 7.05
N GLY A 109 -4.63 -7.33 7.74
CA GLY A 109 -4.40 -7.51 9.17
C GLY A 109 -5.34 -6.72 10.08
N THR A 110 -6.35 -6.04 9.53
CA THR A 110 -7.39 -5.37 10.33
C THR A 110 -8.12 -6.37 11.22
N ASP A 111 -8.25 -6.02 12.50
CA ASP A 111 -9.02 -6.80 13.48
C ASP A 111 -10.53 -6.63 13.23
N VAL A 112 -11.08 -7.55 12.45
CA VAL A 112 -12.51 -7.57 12.14
C VAL A 112 -13.37 -8.20 13.25
N LYS A 113 -12.75 -8.74 14.31
CA LYS A 113 -13.49 -9.32 15.43
C LYS A 113 -13.94 -8.30 16.46
N HIS A 114 -13.33 -7.13 16.47
CA HIS A 114 -13.59 -6.08 17.45
C HIS A 114 -13.85 -4.74 16.77
N VAL A 115 -14.91 -4.67 15.96
CA VAL A 115 -15.20 -3.49 15.11
C VAL A 115 -16.22 -2.58 15.79
N PRO A 116 -15.86 -1.35 16.20
CA PRO A 116 -16.82 -0.36 16.64
C PRO A 116 -17.64 0.15 15.45
N VAL A 117 -18.95 0.13 15.59
CA VAL A 117 -19.89 0.57 14.54
C VAL A 117 -20.69 1.76 15.03
N THR A 118 -20.89 2.72 14.15
CA THR A 118 -21.88 3.79 14.31
C THR A 118 -22.84 3.74 13.14
N LEU A 119 -24.13 3.70 13.44
CA LEU A 119 -25.17 3.70 12.43
C LEU A 119 -26.33 4.61 12.86
N SER A 120 -27.12 5.03 11.89
CA SER A 120 -28.40 5.67 12.14
C SER A 120 -29.49 5.05 11.28
N THR A 121 -30.72 5.09 11.80
CA THR A 121 -31.90 4.58 11.16
C THR A 121 -32.85 5.70 10.79
N TYR A 122 -33.71 5.45 9.81
CA TYR A 122 -34.77 6.38 9.49
C TYR A 122 -35.77 6.39 10.63
N HIS A 123 -36.26 7.58 11.02
CA HIS A 123 -37.23 7.81 12.10
C HIS A 123 -36.95 7.08 13.42
N ASN A 124 -35.65 6.94 13.80
CA ASN A 124 -35.21 6.29 15.04
C ASN A 124 -35.66 4.84 15.22
N GLY A 125 -35.73 4.07 14.13
CA GLY A 125 -35.96 2.62 14.21
C GLY A 125 -34.94 1.91 15.08
N VAL A 126 -35.36 0.84 15.73
CA VAL A 126 -34.54 0.06 16.68
C VAL A 126 -33.78 -1.03 15.94
N VAL A 127 -32.49 -1.21 16.25
CA VAL A 127 -31.63 -2.17 15.57
C VAL A 127 -31.24 -3.33 16.48
N PHE A 128 -31.33 -4.53 15.94
CA PHE A 128 -30.81 -5.75 16.53
C PHE A 128 -29.80 -6.41 15.59
N ILE A 129 -28.91 -7.19 16.16
CA ILE A 129 -27.91 -7.97 15.42
C ILE A 129 -28.19 -9.45 15.69
N GLN A 130 -28.26 -10.25 14.62
CA GLN A 130 -28.37 -11.68 14.71
C GLN A 130 -27.09 -12.28 15.30
N ASN A 131 -27.22 -13.23 16.24
CA ASN A 131 -26.06 -13.87 16.86
C ASN A 131 -25.34 -14.79 15.86
N ILE A 132 -24.01 -14.89 15.93
CA ILE A 132 -23.21 -15.76 15.04
C ILE A 132 -23.55 -17.23 15.29
N ASP A 133 -23.72 -17.59 16.55
CA ASP A 133 -23.89 -18.99 16.97
C ASP A 133 -25.36 -19.47 16.94
N SER A 134 -26.33 -18.59 16.72
CA SER A 134 -27.73 -18.89 16.73
C SER A 134 -28.55 -17.95 15.85
N GLU A 135 -29.12 -18.49 14.78
CA GLU A 135 -29.92 -17.70 13.85
C GLU A 135 -31.23 -17.18 14.47
N ASP A 136 -31.72 -17.81 15.54
CA ASP A 136 -32.94 -17.42 16.22
C ASP A 136 -32.75 -16.36 17.30
N THR A 137 -31.51 -15.99 17.61
CA THR A 137 -31.19 -15.05 18.70
C THR A 137 -30.80 -13.69 18.17
N LEU A 138 -31.54 -12.66 18.58
CA LEU A 138 -31.23 -11.25 18.29
C LEU A 138 -30.74 -10.55 19.53
N SER A 139 -29.65 -9.82 19.41
CA SER A 139 -29.08 -8.95 20.44
C SER A 139 -29.33 -7.49 20.08
N TYR A 140 -29.71 -6.66 21.06
CA TYR A 140 -29.87 -5.24 20.84
C TYR A 140 -28.53 -4.59 20.43
N TYR A 141 -28.57 -3.78 19.37
CA TYR A 141 -27.39 -3.03 18.94
C TYR A 141 -27.09 -1.91 19.93
N ASN A 142 -25.84 -1.87 20.41
CA ASN A 142 -25.33 -0.80 21.26
C ASN A 142 -24.02 -0.28 20.63
N SER A 143 -23.96 1.03 20.36
CA SER A 143 -22.80 1.66 19.73
C SER A 143 -21.51 1.63 20.58
N ALA A 144 -21.62 1.32 21.88
CA ALA A 144 -20.46 1.15 22.76
C ALA A 144 -19.80 -0.24 22.63
N ASP A 145 -20.50 -1.21 22.04
CA ASP A 145 -20.04 -2.57 21.87
C ASP A 145 -19.35 -2.75 20.52
N SER A 146 -18.31 -3.58 20.49
CA SER A 146 -17.70 -4.00 19.23
C SER A 146 -18.42 -5.20 18.62
N ILE A 147 -18.43 -5.28 17.30
CA ILE A 147 -19.09 -6.33 16.54
C ILE A 147 -18.03 -7.16 15.81
N ASP A 148 -18.22 -8.50 15.81
CA ASP A 148 -17.40 -9.43 15.04
C ASP A 148 -17.92 -9.52 13.61
N PHE A 149 -17.10 -9.11 12.63
CA PHE A 149 -17.31 -9.19 11.19
C PHE A 149 -16.41 -10.22 10.52
N SER A 150 -15.93 -11.22 11.23
CA SER A 150 -15.22 -12.35 10.60
C SER A 150 -16.07 -13.07 9.54
N VAL A 151 -17.38 -12.94 9.65
CA VAL A 151 -18.38 -13.33 8.66
C VAL A 151 -19.40 -12.20 8.46
N PRO A 152 -20.13 -12.15 7.32
CA PRO A 152 -21.19 -11.19 7.13
C PRO A 152 -22.24 -11.28 8.27
N ARG A 153 -22.69 -10.12 8.74
CA ARG A 153 -23.63 -10.02 9.87
C ARG A 153 -25.00 -9.55 9.42
N LYS A 154 -26.05 -10.11 10.03
CA LYS A 154 -27.43 -9.65 9.82
C LYS A 154 -27.81 -8.62 10.86
N PHE A 155 -28.26 -7.46 10.39
CA PHE A 155 -28.83 -6.38 11.18
C PHE A 155 -30.33 -6.32 10.89
N VAL A 156 -31.11 -6.40 11.93
CA VAL A 156 -32.60 -6.36 11.85
C VAL A 156 -33.07 -5.02 12.40
N VAL A 157 -33.72 -4.24 11.57
CA VAL A 157 -34.26 -2.93 11.94
C VAL A 157 -35.76 -3.06 12.11
N PHE A 158 -36.27 -2.57 13.22
CA PHE A 158 -37.69 -2.38 13.46
C PHE A 158 -38.02 -0.90 13.40
N SER A 159 -39.15 -0.60 12.77
CA SER A 159 -39.67 0.78 12.71
C SER A 159 -40.12 1.30 14.09
N SER A 160 -40.31 2.62 14.20
CA SER A 160 -40.71 3.24 15.47
C SER A 160 -42.14 2.88 15.91
N ASP A 161 -43.03 2.47 14.99
CA ASP A 161 -44.34 1.97 15.29
C ASP A 161 -44.37 0.45 15.61
N GLY A 162 -43.27 -0.27 15.30
CA GLY A 162 -43.14 -1.71 15.51
C GLY A 162 -43.70 -2.58 14.39
N ASP A 163 -44.38 -2.02 13.39
CA ASP A 163 -45.01 -2.77 12.30
C ASP A 163 -44.05 -3.05 11.14
N GLY A 164 -43.09 -2.15 10.91
CA GLY A 164 -42.06 -2.29 9.86
C GLY A 164 -40.84 -3.08 10.34
N ARG A 165 -40.34 -3.98 9.48
CA ARG A 165 -39.10 -4.76 9.72
C ARG A 165 -38.30 -4.90 8.44
N SER A 166 -36.99 -4.64 8.52
CA SER A 166 -36.03 -4.85 7.43
C SER A 166 -34.81 -5.60 7.92
N GLU A 167 -34.24 -6.47 7.10
CA GLU A 167 -33.00 -7.20 7.40
C GLU A 167 -31.90 -6.82 6.44
N TYR A 168 -30.76 -6.33 6.97
CA TYR A 168 -29.58 -5.97 6.20
C TYR A 168 -28.49 -6.99 6.42
N THR A 169 -27.82 -7.40 5.33
CA THR A 169 -26.56 -8.14 5.39
C THR A 169 -25.42 -7.14 5.32
N VAL A 170 -24.63 -7.07 6.38
CA VAL A 170 -23.47 -6.17 6.50
C VAL A 170 -22.18 -6.95 6.35
N SER A 171 -21.35 -6.58 5.39
CA SER A 171 -20.02 -7.16 5.14
C SER A 171 -18.94 -6.10 5.31
N VAL A 172 -17.84 -6.48 5.94
CA VAL A 172 -16.64 -5.66 6.04
C VAL A 172 -15.53 -6.31 5.22
N ASN A 173 -15.19 -5.68 4.10
CA ASN A 173 -14.14 -6.16 3.20
C ASN A 173 -12.77 -5.72 3.69
N VAL A 174 -11.84 -6.67 3.74
CA VAL A 174 -10.44 -6.46 4.16
C VAL A 174 -9.54 -7.04 3.09
N HIS A 175 -8.44 -6.36 2.78
CA HIS A 175 -7.42 -6.90 1.88
C HIS A 175 -6.87 -8.21 2.41
N GLN A 176 -6.74 -9.21 1.54
CA GLN A 176 -6.26 -10.55 1.90
C GLN A 176 -4.74 -10.64 1.90
N GLU A 177 -4.07 -9.66 1.29
CA GLU A 177 -2.61 -9.60 1.17
C GLU A 177 -2.07 -8.27 1.66
N GLN A 178 -0.85 -8.30 2.23
CA GLN A 178 -0.14 -7.10 2.65
C GLN A 178 0.42 -6.38 1.43
N SER A 179 0.25 -5.05 1.33
CA SER A 179 0.88 -4.26 0.29
C SER A 179 2.40 -4.14 0.50
N GLY A 180 3.14 -3.95 -0.58
CA GLY A 180 4.59 -3.78 -0.54
C GLY A 180 5.37 -5.08 -0.26
N VAL A 181 4.71 -6.24 -0.27
CA VAL A 181 5.38 -7.54 -0.15
C VAL A 181 5.78 -8.01 -1.55
N PHE A 182 7.07 -8.27 -1.71
CA PHE A 182 7.62 -8.88 -2.89
C PHE A 182 7.67 -10.41 -2.73
N ARG A 183 7.32 -11.16 -3.79
CA ARG A 183 7.32 -12.63 -3.77
C ARG A 183 7.84 -13.19 -5.05
N TRP A 184 8.59 -14.29 -4.95
CA TRP A 184 9.05 -15.09 -6.08
C TRP A 184 8.16 -16.31 -6.30
N GLU A 185 8.00 -16.67 -7.58
CA GLU A 185 7.37 -17.90 -8.05
C GLU A 185 8.29 -18.54 -9.08
N GLN A 186 8.63 -19.80 -8.88
CA GLN A 186 9.42 -20.57 -9.88
C GLN A 186 8.57 -20.86 -11.13
N ARG A 187 9.15 -20.68 -12.28
CA ARG A 187 8.49 -20.82 -13.58
C ARG A 187 9.23 -21.82 -14.47
N ALA A 188 8.59 -22.22 -15.60
CA ALA A 188 9.24 -23.01 -16.61
C ALA A 188 10.33 -22.20 -17.34
N ALA A 189 11.40 -22.84 -17.75
CA ALA A 189 12.51 -22.18 -18.43
C ALA A 189 12.09 -21.40 -19.71
N GLY A 190 11.05 -21.86 -20.40
CA GLY A 190 10.53 -21.20 -21.61
C GLY A 190 9.66 -19.95 -21.32
N ASP A 191 9.36 -19.66 -20.04
CA ASP A 191 8.56 -18.49 -19.66
C ASP A 191 9.41 -17.21 -19.52
N TYR A 192 10.76 -17.34 -19.49
CA TYR A 192 11.63 -16.17 -19.38
C TYR A 192 11.49 -15.28 -20.61
N PRO A 193 11.24 -13.97 -20.44
CA PRO A 193 11.11 -13.05 -21.55
C PRO A 193 12.43 -12.97 -22.35
N THR A 194 12.38 -13.28 -23.63
CA THR A 194 13.53 -13.16 -24.54
C THR A 194 13.20 -12.16 -25.64
N HIS A 195 14.18 -11.34 -26.01
CA HIS A 195 14.00 -10.42 -27.12
C HIS A 195 14.51 -11.07 -28.41
N PRO A 196 13.79 -10.97 -29.55
CA PRO A 196 14.22 -11.60 -30.83
C PRO A 196 15.59 -11.13 -31.32
N LEU A 197 16.05 -9.94 -30.92
CA LEU A 197 17.35 -9.41 -31.33
C LEU A 197 18.53 -9.98 -30.55
N ASP A 198 18.31 -10.66 -29.42
CA ASP A 198 19.38 -11.23 -28.60
C ASP A 198 20.16 -12.34 -29.30
N ALA A 199 19.56 -12.99 -30.27
CA ALA A 199 20.16 -14.07 -31.06
C ALA A 199 20.57 -13.62 -32.48
N GLN A 200 20.51 -12.35 -32.83
CA GLN A 200 20.80 -11.87 -34.17
C GLN A 200 22.31 -11.73 -34.39
N TYR A 201 22.78 -12.16 -35.56
CA TYR A 201 24.16 -11.86 -36.01
C TYR A 201 24.27 -10.38 -36.39
N LEU A 202 25.18 -9.67 -35.73
CA LEU A 202 25.33 -8.22 -35.84
C LEU A 202 26.58 -7.79 -36.62
N GLY A 203 27.31 -8.73 -37.19
CA GLY A 203 28.54 -8.49 -37.96
C GLY A 203 29.83 -8.85 -37.20
N GLU A 204 30.93 -9.02 -37.95
CA GLU A 204 32.22 -9.50 -37.42
C GLU A 204 32.89 -8.52 -36.43
N ASN A 205 32.55 -7.22 -36.51
CA ASN A 205 33.11 -6.17 -35.63
C ASN A 205 32.38 -6.01 -34.31
N ILE A 206 31.26 -6.69 -34.12
CA ILE A 206 30.45 -6.61 -32.90
C ILE A 206 30.77 -7.79 -31.99
N LYS A 207 31.24 -7.47 -30.77
CA LYS A 207 31.57 -8.45 -29.72
C LYS A 207 30.34 -8.85 -28.92
N GLN A 208 29.47 -7.89 -28.61
CA GLN A 208 28.32 -8.12 -27.75
C GLN A 208 27.18 -7.14 -28.09
N TYR A 209 25.98 -7.66 -28.27
CA TYR A 209 24.76 -6.85 -28.26
C TYR A 209 24.41 -6.46 -26.84
N LEU A 210 24.02 -5.19 -26.62
CA LEU A 210 23.75 -4.67 -25.30
C LEU A 210 22.25 -4.44 -25.07
N GLY A 211 21.52 -4.05 -26.11
CA GLY A 211 20.10 -3.71 -26.02
C GLY A 211 19.71 -2.63 -27.02
N HIS A 212 18.49 -2.11 -26.86
CA HIS A 212 17.95 -1.09 -27.77
C HIS A 212 17.06 -0.09 -27.03
N SER A 213 16.91 1.12 -27.58
CA SER A 213 15.81 2.05 -27.34
C SER A 213 14.74 1.88 -28.42
N SER A 214 13.75 2.74 -28.44
CA SER A 214 12.70 2.76 -29.50
C SER A 214 13.27 2.99 -30.91
N VAL A 215 14.41 3.67 -31.04
CA VAL A 215 14.97 4.11 -32.33
C VAL A 215 16.45 3.81 -32.52
N GLU A 216 17.15 3.31 -31.51
CA GLU A 216 18.58 2.98 -31.57
C GLU A 216 18.84 1.60 -30.99
N MET A 217 19.83 0.86 -31.58
CA MET A 217 20.41 -0.36 -31.03
C MET A 217 21.83 -0.09 -30.56
N TYR A 218 22.26 -0.78 -29.49
CA TYR A 218 23.56 -0.58 -28.87
C TYR A 218 24.35 -1.89 -28.81
N ALA A 219 25.64 -1.78 -29.04
CA ALA A 219 26.54 -2.92 -29.00
C ALA A 219 27.95 -2.50 -28.55
N LEU A 220 28.73 -3.46 -28.07
CA LEU A 220 30.15 -3.31 -27.85
C LEU A 220 30.92 -3.91 -29.03
N SER A 221 31.85 -3.16 -29.59
CA SER A 221 32.75 -3.69 -30.67
C SER A 221 33.84 -4.60 -30.12
N VAL A 222 34.52 -5.31 -30.99
CA VAL A 222 35.69 -6.14 -30.64
C VAL A 222 36.84 -5.28 -30.05
N ASP A 223 36.91 -4.01 -30.41
CA ASP A 223 37.88 -3.03 -29.89
C ASP A 223 37.38 -2.33 -28.62
N ASN A 224 36.27 -2.81 -28.01
CA ASN A 224 35.61 -2.26 -26.84
C ASN A 224 35.10 -0.82 -27.00
N MET A 225 34.70 -0.43 -28.20
CA MET A 225 34.04 0.84 -28.48
C MET A 225 32.52 0.67 -28.34
N LEU A 226 31.84 1.66 -27.80
CA LEU A 226 30.37 1.65 -27.75
C LEU A 226 29.81 2.06 -29.11
N MET A 227 29.01 1.16 -29.69
CA MET A 227 28.48 1.29 -31.04
C MET A 227 26.99 1.52 -31.01
N VAL A 228 26.49 2.30 -31.98
CA VAL A 228 25.05 2.56 -32.18
C VAL A 228 24.65 2.22 -33.62
N SER A 229 23.48 1.62 -33.76
CA SER A 229 22.82 1.42 -35.06
C SER A 229 21.43 2.10 -35.02
N ARG A 230 21.08 2.77 -36.14
CA ARG A 230 19.79 3.43 -36.37
C ARG A 230 18.99 2.81 -37.52
N ASP A 231 19.45 1.67 -37.98
CA ASP A 231 18.88 0.93 -39.11
C ASP A 231 18.72 -0.58 -38.80
N ASN A 232 18.32 -0.85 -37.55
CA ASN A 232 18.08 -2.21 -37.04
C ASN A 232 19.30 -3.17 -37.15
N GLY A 233 20.49 -2.63 -36.89
CA GLY A 233 21.70 -3.41 -36.88
C GLY A 233 22.35 -3.62 -38.26
N ALA A 234 21.83 -3.00 -39.32
CA ALA A 234 22.41 -3.11 -40.67
C ALA A 234 23.75 -2.38 -40.76
N THR A 235 23.87 -1.22 -40.12
CA THR A 235 25.15 -0.51 -40.01
C THR A 235 25.41 -0.05 -38.56
N TRP A 236 26.69 -0.04 -38.21
CA TRP A 236 27.14 0.36 -36.89
C TRP A 236 28.14 1.52 -36.96
N GLN A 237 27.98 2.48 -36.10
CA GLN A 237 28.93 3.59 -35.95
C GLN A 237 29.27 3.77 -34.45
N GLU A 238 30.40 4.40 -34.18
CA GLU A 238 30.80 4.76 -32.83
C GLU A 238 29.80 5.78 -32.26
N ASP A 239 29.32 5.57 -31.04
CA ASP A 239 28.38 6.48 -30.39
C ASP A 239 29.12 7.58 -29.62
N LEU A 240 28.46 8.70 -29.39
CA LEU A 240 29.04 9.87 -28.77
C LEU A 240 29.12 9.69 -27.25
N LEU A 241 30.30 9.80 -26.69
CA LEU A 241 30.58 9.84 -25.26
C LEU A 241 30.90 11.27 -24.82
N ASP A 242 30.71 11.58 -23.53
CA ASP A 242 31.21 12.80 -22.92
C ASP A 242 32.75 12.76 -22.67
N GLU A 243 33.27 13.73 -21.91
CA GLU A 243 34.69 13.84 -21.62
C GLU A 243 35.27 12.69 -20.77
N ASP A 244 34.40 11.91 -20.13
CA ASP A 244 34.76 10.77 -19.29
C ASP A 244 34.84 9.42 -20.04
N ALA A 245 35.07 9.42 -21.33
CA ALA A 245 35.17 8.21 -22.19
C ALA A 245 36.09 7.12 -21.60
N ALA A 246 37.11 7.48 -20.82
CA ALA A 246 37.99 6.53 -20.12
C ALA A 246 37.28 5.71 -19.03
N MET A 247 36.07 6.11 -18.62
CA MET A 247 35.22 5.41 -17.67
C MET A 247 34.24 4.43 -18.33
N LEU A 248 34.32 4.23 -19.65
CA LEU A 248 33.45 3.29 -20.34
C LEU A 248 33.67 1.84 -19.83
N PRO A 249 32.62 1.13 -19.40
CA PRO A 249 32.74 -0.25 -18.99
C PRO A 249 32.90 -1.18 -20.22
N THR A 250 33.64 -2.27 -20.04
CA THR A 250 33.92 -3.25 -21.10
C THR A 250 33.67 -4.70 -20.70
N GLN A 251 33.26 -4.91 -19.45
CA GLN A 251 32.96 -6.21 -18.85
C GLN A 251 31.68 -6.13 -18.03
N ASP A 252 30.98 -7.27 -17.88
CA ASP A 252 29.74 -7.41 -17.10
C ASP A 252 28.72 -6.31 -17.43
N LEU A 253 28.50 -6.09 -18.73
CA LEU A 253 27.66 -5.01 -19.23
C LEU A 253 26.18 -5.38 -19.16
N SER A 254 25.36 -4.47 -18.67
CA SER A 254 23.91 -4.58 -18.72
C SER A 254 23.30 -3.23 -19.12
N LEU A 255 22.37 -3.26 -20.07
CA LEU A 255 21.70 -2.08 -20.60
C LEU A 255 20.20 -2.25 -20.53
N ILE A 256 19.52 -1.19 -20.07
CA ILE A 256 18.06 -1.08 -20.13
C ILE A 256 17.66 0.20 -20.83
N SER A 257 16.49 0.19 -21.41
CA SER A 257 15.84 1.37 -21.97
C SER A 257 14.38 1.41 -21.56
N TYR A 258 13.87 2.57 -21.26
CA TYR A 258 12.46 2.78 -20.95
C TYR A 258 12.01 4.17 -21.35
N TYR A 259 10.74 4.26 -21.71
CA TYR A 259 10.11 5.51 -22.11
C TYR A 259 9.94 6.45 -20.91
N MET A 260 10.23 7.74 -21.10
CA MET A 260 10.09 8.77 -20.08
C MET A 260 9.17 9.89 -20.56
N ASP A 261 7.94 9.85 -20.10
CA ASP A 261 6.94 10.88 -20.44
C ASP A 261 7.01 12.10 -19.49
N ASP A 262 7.54 11.91 -18.29
CA ASP A 262 7.53 12.95 -17.25
C ASP A 262 8.60 14.03 -17.43
N VAL A 263 9.67 13.78 -18.19
CA VAL A 263 10.84 14.66 -18.31
C VAL A 263 10.88 15.37 -19.65
N ALA A 264 10.58 14.68 -20.73
CA ALA A 264 10.49 15.21 -22.08
C ALA A 264 9.59 14.31 -22.92
N GLU A 265 8.64 14.93 -23.65
CA GLU A 265 7.77 14.19 -24.55
C GLU A 265 8.59 13.39 -25.56
N ASN A 266 8.18 12.14 -25.83
CA ASN A 266 8.74 11.26 -26.85
C ASN A 266 10.25 10.94 -26.69
N THR A 267 10.70 10.71 -25.48
CA THR A 267 12.10 10.34 -25.20
C THR A 267 12.24 9.00 -24.50
N ASP A 268 13.33 8.30 -24.81
CA ASP A 268 13.80 7.12 -24.09
C ASP A 268 14.96 7.49 -23.17
N TYR A 269 14.93 6.93 -21.97
CA TYR A 269 16.07 6.91 -21.06
C TYR A 269 16.81 5.58 -21.24
N VAL A 270 18.08 5.66 -21.58
CA VAL A 270 18.94 4.49 -21.75
C VAL A 270 20.00 4.51 -20.67
N LEU A 271 20.07 3.43 -19.90
CA LEU A 271 21.02 3.24 -18.82
C LEU A 271 21.93 2.05 -19.13
N LEU A 272 23.23 2.28 -19.11
CA LEU A 272 24.28 1.27 -19.25
C LEU A 272 25.06 1.18 -17.96
N VAL A 273 25.17 -0.01 -17.39
CA VAL A 273 26.08 -0.30 -16.28
C VAL A 273 27.08 -1.37 -16.67
N GLY A 274 28.21 -1.41 -15.99
CA GLY A 274 29.20 -2.45 -16.22
C GLY A 274 30.51 -2.15 -15.49
N ASN A 275 31.50 -3.00 -15.72
CA ASN A 275 32.80 -2.93 -15.10
C ASN A 275 33.89 -2.57 -16.11
N ARG A 276 34.89 -1.79 -15.69
CA ARG A 276 36.14 -1.69 -16.41
C ARG A 276 36.99 -2.95 -16.19
N SER A 277 37.99 -3.19 -17.04
CA SER A 277 38.85 -4.36 -16.92
C SER A 277 39.44 -4.53 -15.52
N THR A 278 39.29 -5.70 -14.93
CA THR A 278 39.91 -6.02 -13.62
C THR A 278 41.43 -6.08 -13.67
N GLU A 279 42.00 -6.38 -14.82
CA GLU A 279 43.46 -6.38 -15.02
C GLU A 279 44.04 -4.96 -14.99
N SER A 280 43.37 -4.00 -15.64
CA SER A 280 43.80 -2.61 -15.71
C SER A 280 43.42 -1.83 -14.46
N TYR A 281 42.32 -2.18 -13.79
CA TYR A 281 41.82 -1.45 -12.64
C TYR A 281 41.51 -2.40 -11.45
N PRO A 282 42.54 -3.05 -10.87
CA PRO A 282 42.34 -4.09 -9.86
C PRO A 282 41.83 -3.59 -8.50
N GLN A 283 41.95 -2.30 -8.21
CA GLN A 283 41.53 -1.71 -6.93
C GLN A 283 40.15 -1.04 -6.98
N GLU A 284 39.54 -1.00 -8.15
CA GLU A 284 38.25 -0.37 -8.33
C GLU A 284 37.15 -1.17 -7.64
N SER A 285 36.28 -0.51 -6.88
CA SER A 285 35.22 -1.14 -6.06
C SER A 285 33.81 -0.83 -6.52
N ILE A 286 33.65 0.06 -7.51
CA ILE A 286 32.38 0.51 -8.02
C ILE A 286 32.21 0.14 -9.49
N ALA A 287 31.00 -0.10 -9.92
CA ALA A 287 30.62 -0.24 -11.33
C ALA A 287 30.50 1.14 -11.99
N MET A 288 30.72 1.17 -13.30
CA MET A 288 30.50 2.36 -14.11
C MET A 288 29.04 2.45 -14.51
N VAL A 289 28.49 3.66 -14.42
CA VAL A 289 27.09 3.95 -14.76
C VAL A 289 27.07 5.07 -15.79
N TRP A 290 26.41 4.81 -16.90
CA TRP A 290 26.27 5.73 -18.02
C TRP A 290 24.82 5.87 -18.41
N ARG A 291 24.40 7.07 -18.79
CA ARG A 291 23.07 7.33 -19.32
C ARG A 291 23.10 8.02 -20.66
N LYS A 292 22.05 7.80 -21.45
CA LYS A 292 21.74 8.56 -22.66
C LYS A 292 20.27 8.89 -22.69
N ILE A 293 19.90 10.11 -23.06
CA ILE A 293 18.51 10.49 -23.35
C ILE A 293 18.38 10.53 -24.86
N VAL A 294 17.44 9.75 -25.39
CA VAL A 294 17.23 9.58 -26.83
C VAL A 294 15.88 10.18 -27.20
N ASP A 295 15.89 11.20 -28.02
CA ASP A 295 14.70 11.75 -28.64
C ASP A 295 14.24 10.80 -29.76
N ASN A 296 12.98 10.34 -29.70
CA ASN A 296 12.43 9.37 -30.64
C ASN A 296 11.98 10.00 -31.97
N ASP A 297 11.97 11.32 -32.10
CA ASP A 297 11.71 11.97 -33.39
C ASP A 297 12.84 11.70 -34.37
N GLU A 298 12.50 11.35 -35.60
CA GLU A 298 13.42 10.92 -36.65
C GLU A 298 14.57 11.92 -36.89
N TYR A 299 14.28 13.20 -36.84
CA TYR A 299 15.24 14.29 -37.16
C TYR A 299 15.86 14.97 -35.95
N ALA A 300 15.47 14.58 -34.74
CA ALA A 300 16.01 15.18 -33.55
C ALA A 300 17.43 14.65 -33.22
N PRO A 301 18.27 15.46 -32.59
CA PRO A 301 19.57 14.99 -32.05
C PRO A 301 19.34 13.90 -31.01
N LYS A 302 20.07 12.79 -31.14
CA LYS A 302 19.88 11.62 -30.25
C LYS A 302 20.61 11.72 -28.91
N GLY A 303 21.25 12.83 -28.61
CA GLY A 303 22.02 13.01 -27.40
C GLY A 303 23.37 12.27 -27.38
N GLN A 304 24.06 12.37 -26.28
CA GLN A 304 25.33 11.67 -26.04
C GLN A 304 25.24 10.89 -24.72
N TRP A 305 26.12 9.92 -24.55
CA TRP A 305 26.31 9.23 -23.29
C TRP A 305 27.00 10.12 -22.27
N VAL A 306 26.48 10.11 -21.05
CA VAL A 306 27.01 10.90 -19.94
C VAL A 306 27.35 9.96 -18.79
N TYR A 307 28.58 10.08 -18.28
CA TYR A 307 29.04 9.32 -17.12
C TYR A 307 28.39 9.83 -15.83
N MET A 308 27.82 8.92 -15.04
CA MET A 308 27.05 9.25 -13.82
C MET A 308 27.82 9.00 -12.52
N GLY A 309 29.08 8.57 -12.60
CA GLY A 309 29.86 8.12 -11.43
C GLY A 309 30.52 9.23 -10.60
N HIS A 310 30.26 10.51 -10.87
CA HIS A 310 30.76 11.65 -10.10
C HIS A 310 30.03 11.84 -8.76
N LEU A 311 29.99 10.80 -7.94
CA LEU A 311 29.33 10.83 -6.64
C LEU A 311 30.25 11.41 -5.58
N SER A 312 29.73 12.29 -4.72
CA SER A 312 30.43 12.83 -3.55
C SER A 312 30.62 11.77 -2.45
N ASP A 313 29.80 10.73 -2.44
CA ASP A 313 29.84 9.65 -1.47
C ASP A 313 29.69 8.29 -2.18
N LEU A 314 30.78 7.55 -2.26
CA LEU A 314 30.84 6.25 -2.92
C LEU A 314 30.02 5.14 -2.23
N ARG A 315 29.50 5.38 -1.04
CA ARG A 315 28.57 4.46 -0.39
C ARG A 315 27.24 4.33 -1.15
N TYR A 316 26.95 5.30 -1.99
CA TYR A 316 25.76 5.30 -2.86
C TYR A 316 26.11 4.96 -4.32
N ALA A 317 27.31 4.51 -4.60
CA ALA A 317 27.69 4.00 -5.92
C ALA A 317 27.22 2.55 -6.07
N LEU A 318 26.95 2.13 -7.31
CA LEU A 318 26.70 0.73 -7.62
C LEU A 318 27.99 -0.07 -7.35
N PRO A 319 27.96 -1.12 -6.51
CA PRO A 319 29.13 -1.94 -6.27
C PRO A 319 29.60 -2.65 -7.54
N ARG A 320 30.88 -2.87 -7.64
CA ARG A 320 31.48 -3.66 -8.73
C ARG A 320 31.24 -5.15 -8.50
N MET A 321 30.42 -5.77 -9.35
CA MET A 321 29.97 -7.15 -9.21
C MET A 321 30.19 -7.92 -10.51
N GLU A 322 30.51 -9.19 -10.41
CA GLU A 322 30.57 -10.13 -11.53
C GLU A 322 29.13 -10.40 -12.04
N ASN A 323 28.95 -10.61 -13.35
CA ASN A 323 27.64 -10.88 -13.98
C ASN A 323 26.58 -9.84 -13.57
N LEU A 324 26.94 -8.56 -13.66
CA LEU A 324 26.05 -7.46 -13.32
C LEU A 324 24.84 -7.42 -14.27
N ALA A 325 23.64 -7.38 -13.72
CA ALA A 325 22.41 -7.23 -14.47
C ALA A 325 21.51 -6.17 -13.83
N ILE A 326 20.82 -5.38 -14.67
CA ILE A 326 19.85 -4.36 -14.23
C ILE A 326 18.51 -4.55 -14.92
N ALA A 327 17.43 -4.14 -14.24
CA ALA A 327 16.08 -4.10 -14.81
C ALA A 327 15.31 -2.90 -14.26
N LYS A 328 14.46 -2.27 -15.06
CA LYS A 328 13.51 -1.26 -14.60
C LYS A 328 12.28 -1.97 -14.08
N TYR A 329 11.98 -1.83 -12.79
CA TYR A 329 10.83 -2.48 -12.19
C TYR A 329 10.15 -1.56 -11.16
N ASP A 330 8.82 -1.44 -11.26
CA ASP A 330 8.05 -0.53 -10.43
C ASP A 330 8.60 0.92 -10.53
N ASP A 331 8.85 1.59 -9.44
CA ASP A 331 9.35 2.97 -9.36
C ASP A 331 10.89 3.09 -9.39
N CYS A 332 11.62 2.02 -9.65
CA CYS A 332 13.08 2.03 -9.53
C CYS A 332 13.80 1.19 -10.59
N VAL A 333 15.12 1.34 -10.64
CA VAL A 333 16.01 0.40 -11.31
C VAL A 333 16.56 -0.55 -10.26
N VAL A 334 16.43 -1.86 -10.51
CA VAL A 334 16.98 -2.93 -9.67
C VAL A 334 18.29 -3.41 -10.29
N ALA A 335 19.30 -3.67 -9.46
CA ALA A 335 20.57 -4.27 -9.90
C ALA A 335 20.91 -5.50 -9.07
N ILE A 336 21.46 -6.50 -9.73
CA ILE A 336 21.98 -7.73 -9.14
C ILE A 336 23.39 -8.02 -9.66
N GLY A 337 24.13 -8.88 -8.95
CA GLY A 337 25.41 -9.38 -9.43
C GLY A 337 25.92 -10.54 -8.58
N GLY A 338 26.93 -11.21 -9.12
CA GLY A 338 27.66 -12.26 -8.44
C GLY A 338 28.56 -11.71 -7.33
N LYS A 339 29.75 -12.30 -7.18
CA LYS A 339 30.73 -11.85 -6.18
C LYS A 339 31.23 -10.44 -6.49
N GLY A 340 31.68 -9.74 -5.46
CA GLY A 340 32.40 -8.48 -5.60
C GLY A 340 33.72 -8.64 -6.37
N LEU A 341 34.07 -7.65 -7.18
CA LEU A 341 35.29 -7.64 -7.99
C LEU A 341 36.24 -6.52 -7.55
N GLY A 342 37.53 -6.73 -7.76
CA GLY A 342 38.56 -5.75 -7.45
C GLY A 342 38.59 -5.38 -5.96
N GLY A 343 38.42 -4.10 -5.65
CA GLY A 343 38.34 -3.58 -4.29
C GLY A 343 36.99 -3.80 -3.60
N CYS A 344 36.01 -4.41 -4.28
CA CYS A 344 34.67 -4.70 -3.73
C CYS A 344 34.62 -6.11 -3.13
N SER A 345 34.14 -6.24 -1.89
CA SER A 345 33.98 -7.53 -1.19
C SER A 345 32.49 -7.77 -0.93
N LEU A 346 31.83 -8.54 -1.77
CA LEU A 346 30.44 -8.93 -1.65
C LEU A 346 30.28 -10.44 -1.82
N THR A 347 29.35 -11.00 -1.09
CA THR A 347 28.87 -12.38 -1.30
C THR A 347 27.99 -12.42 -2.55
N PRO A 348 28.14 -13.44 -3.41
CA PRO A 348 27.32 -13.56 -4.62
C PRO A 348 25.83 -13.60 -4.28
N TYR A 349 25.02 -12.80 -4.97
CA TYR A 349 23.56 -12.82 -4.94
C TYR A 349 22.93 -12.77 -3.53
N GLU A 350 23.62 -12.12 -2.58
CA GLU A 350 23.11 -11.92 -1.22
C GLU A 350 22.18 -10.72 -1.15
N VAL A 351 22.48 -9.67 -1.91
CA VAL A 351 21.79 -8.38 -1.84
C VAL A 351 21.42 -7.89 -3.24
N MET A 352 20.17 -7.49 -3.41
CA MET A 352 19.73 -6.69 -4.55
C MET A 352 19.90 -5.22 -4.24
N TYR A 353 20.29 -4.43 -5.23
CA TYR A 353 20.41 -2.98 -5.12
C TYR A 353 19.26 -2.30 -5.83
N GLU A 354 18.82 -1.16 -5.33
CA GLU A 354 17.81 -0.32 -5.97
C GLU A 354 18.28 1.12 -6.13
N SER A 355 17.92 1.73 -7.26
CA SER A 355 18.09 3.16 -7.55
C SER A 355 16.70 3.74 -7.85
N ARG A 356 16.34 4.83 -7.14
CA ARG A 356 15.09 5.56 -7.36
C ARG A 356 15.27 6.90 -8.05
N ASP A 357 16.50 7.18 -8.45
CA ASP A 357 16.92 8.38 -9.16
C ASP A 357 17.62 8.02 -10.49
N GLU A 358 17.09 6.99 -11.14
CA GLU A 358 17.45 6.60 -12.52
C GLU A 358 18.91 6.19 -12.70
N GLY A 359 19.46 5.50 -11.71
CA GLY A 359 20.82 4.99 -11.75
C GLY A 359 21.87 5.92 -11.18
N ILE A 360 21.49 7.10 -10.64
CA ILE A 360 22.46 8.04 -10.06
C ILE A 360 23.00 7.51 -8.74
N THR A 361 22.11 7.16 -7.80
CA THR A 361 22.50 6.59 -6.51
C THR A 361 21.88 5.21 -6.29
N TRP A 362 22.60 4.36 -5.60
CA TRP A 362 22.26 2.99 -5.34
C TRP A 362 22.35 2.66 -3.85
N LYS A 363 21.43 1.83 -3.39
CA LYS A 363 21.42 1.31 -2.02
C LYS A 363 20.97 -0.14 -1.99
N PRO A 364 21.36 -0.92 -0.97
CA PRO A 364 20.76 -2.22 -0.73
C PRO A 364 19.24 -2.11 -0.66
N SER A 365 18.52 -2.94 -1.41
CA SER A 365 17.08 -2.96 -1.37
C SER A 365 16.56 -3.53 -0.07
N THR A 366 15.50 -2.93 0.46
CA THR A 366 14.71 -3.47 1.56
C THR A 366 13.40 -4.09 1.08
N ARG A 367 13.09 -3.94 -0.20
CA ARG A 367 11.87 -4.45 -0.84
C ARG A 367 12.11 -5.73 -1.63
N PHE A 368 13.22 -5.75 -2.36
CA PHE A 368 13.58 -6.86 -3.25
C PHE A 368 14.66 -7.72 -2.60
N TYR A 369 14.51 -9.02 -2.76
CA TYR A 369 15.43 -10.02 -2.25
C TYR A 369 15.48 -11.19 -3.24
N PHE A 370 16.55 -11.96 -3.20
CA PHE A 370 16.67 -13.15 -4.04
C PHE A 370 15.68 -14.24 -3.63
N PRO A 371 15.22 -15.10 -4.57
CA PRO A 371 14.55 -16.33 -4.22
C PRO A 371 15.50 -17.21 -3.38
N ASP A 372 14.99 -18.26 -2.78
CA ASP A 372 15.84 -19.22 -2.08
C ASP A 372 16.82 -19.88 -3.07
N LEU A 373 18.08 -19.43 -3.01
CA LEU A 373 19.14 -19.88 -3.91
C LEU A 373 19.83 -21.17 -3.43
N GLU A 374 19.44 -21.75 -2.28
CA GLU A 374 19.97 -23.05 -1.82
C GLU A 374 19.65 -24.17 -2.82
N GLU A 375 18.64 -23.98 -3.65
CA GLU A 375 18.26 -24.89 -4.73
C GLU A 375 19.11 -24.74 -6.00
N LEU A 376 19.97 -23.70 -6.10
CA LEU A 376 20.90 -23.56 -7.22
C LEU A 376 22.00 -24.63 -7.13
N ALA A 377 21.88 -25.66 -7.93
CA ALA A 377 22.82 -26.78 -7.97
C ALA A 377 24.19 -26.43 -8.58
N THR A 378 24.66 -25.18 -8.45
CA THR A 378 25.91 -24.71 -9.07
C THR A 378 26.70 -23.82 -8.13
N GLU A 379 28.03 -23.96 -8.12
CA GLU A 379 28.91 -23.11 -7.28
C GLU A 379 29.12 -21.71 -7.89
N HIS A 380 28.83 -21.51 -9.18
CA HIS A 380 29.01 -20.26 -9.91
C HIS A 380 27.78 -19.95 -10.75
N PRO A 381 26.68 -19.55 -10.13
CA PRO A 381 25.47 -19.20 -10.86
C PRO A 381 25.69 -17.93 -11.71
N ILE A 382 25.19 -17.95 -12.94
CA ILE A 382 25.08 -16.78 -13.81
C ILE A 382 23.61 -16.44 -13.88
N ILE A 383 23.21 -15.41 -13.16
CA ILE A 383 21.82 -14.97 -13.09
C ILE A 383 21.67 -13.72 -13.94
N ASP A 384 20.81 -13.83 -14.94
CA ASP A 384 20.35 -12.71 -15.75
C ASP A 384 19.01 -12.21 -15.22
N MET A 385 18.71 -10.91 -15.43
CA MET A 385 17.53 -10.26 -14.94
C MET A 385 16.90 -9.40 -16.02
N THR A 386 15.58 -9.49 -16.12
CA THR A 386 14.78 -8.60 -16.96
C THR A 386 13.46 -8.28 -16.26
N SER A 387 12.68 -7.39 -16.83
CA SER A 387 11.34 -7.05 -16.34
C SER A 387 10.37 -6.93 -17.51
N ASP A 388 9.11 -7.15 -17.20
CA ASP A 388 7.99 -6.75 -18.04
C ASP A 388 7.10 -5.73 -17.25
N GLU A 389 5.94 -5.39 -17.78
CA GLU A 389 5.04 -4.42 -17.17
C GLU A 389 4.60 -4.79 -15.74
N SER A 390 4.64 -6.09 -15.38
CA SER A 390 4.07 -6.61 -14.14
C SER A 390 5.08 -7.31 -13.25
N TYR A 391 6.15 -7.86 -13.82
CA TYR A 391 7.02 -8.80 -13.13
C TYR A 391 8.50 -8.49 -13.31
N LEU A 392 9.26 -8.79 -12.25
CA LEU A 392 10.70 -8.92 -12.31
C LEU A 392 11.06 -10.39 -12.57
N TRP A 393 11.95 -10.66 -13.52
CA TRP A 393 12.33 -12.01 -13.92
C TRP A 393 13.80 -12.27 -13.65
N LEU A 394 14.08 -13.46 -13.13
CA LEU A 394 15.44 -13.98 -13.00
C LEU A 394 15.58 -15.29 -13.80
N ASN A 395 16.71 -15.44 -14.49
CA ASN A 395 17.08 -16.67 -15.18
C ASN A 395 18.49 -17.10 -14.76
N CYS A 396 18.61 -18.28 -14.18
CA CYS A 396 19.91 -18.89 -13.94
C CYS A 396 20.36 -19.68 -15.19
N ALA A 397 21.23 -19.07 -15.99
CA ALA A 397 21.67 -19.61 -17.26
C ALA A 397 22.34 -21.00 -17.13
N ASN A 398 23.01 -21.30 -16.00
CA ASN A 398 23.68 -22.56 -15.76
C ASN A 398 22.71 -23.72 -15.51
N THR A 399 21.58 -23.47 -14.88
CA THR A 399 20.62 -24.52 -14.46
C THR A 399 19.32 -24.49 -15.24
N GLY A 400 19.04 -23.36 -15.92
CA GLY A 400 17.77 -23.12 -16.62
C GLY A 400 16.61 -22.85 -15.67
N GLN A 401 16.89 -22.54 -14.41
CA GLN A 401 15.87 -22.16 -13.43
C GLN A 401 15.42 -20.72 -13.69
N VAL A 402 14.11 -20.52 -13.70
CA VAL A 402 13.47 -19.22 -13.93
C VAL A 402 12.56 -18.89 -12.79
N TRP A 403 12.61 -17.64 -12.31
CA TRP A 403 11.72 -17.11 -11.30
C TRP A 403 11.05 -15.83 -11.80
N ARG A 404 9.82 -15.69 -11.39
CA ARG A 404 9.01 -14.50 -11.62
C ARG A 404 8.68 -13.83 -10.29
N GLY A 405 9.09 -12.59 -10.12
CA GLY A 405 8.87 -11.79 -8.92
C GLY A 405 7.74 -10.79 -9.11
N LEU A 406 6.86 -10.68 -8.12
CA LEU A 406 5.77 -9.71 -8.09
C LEU A 406 5.81 -8.90 -6.80
N LEU A 407 5.83 -7.56 -6.93
CA LEU A 407 5.59 -6.65 -5.85
C LEU A 407 4.07 -6.37 -5.76
N ASN A 408 3.47 -6.67 -4.61
CA ASN A 408 2.08 -6.33 -4.39
C ASN A 408 1.92 -4.83 -4.16
N THR A 409 1.42 -4.09 -5.16
CA THR A 409 1.26 -2.63 -5.17
C THR A 409 -0.12 -2.18 -4.74
N ILE A 410 -0.88 -2.99 -3.98
CA ILE A 410 -2.18 -2.58 -3.45
C ILE A 410 -2.01 -1.27 -2.68
N LEU A 411 -2.60 -0.21 -3.21
CA LEU A 411 -2.56 1.11 -2.60
C LEU A 411 -3.55 1.17 -1.44
N TRP A 412 -3.04 1.46 -0.24
CA TRP A 412 -3.84 1.80 0.92
C TRP A 412 -4.14 3.29 0.91
N ARG A 413 -5.34 3.67 1.36
CA ARG A 413 -5.56 5.06 1.74
C ARG A 413 -4.87 5.28 3.08
N TYR A 414 -3.83 6.08 3.07
CA TYR A 414 -3.24 6.63 4.29
C TYR A 414 -3.94 7.97 4.56
N GLU A 415 -4.57 8.10 5.72
CA GLU A 415 -5.04 9.39 6.26
C GLU A 415 -3.91 10.04 7.08
#